data_a1e8420d4a0163129ac428f0338d9c49
#
_entry.id   a1e8420d4a0163129ac428f0338d9c49
#
_cell.length_a   1.000
_cell.length_b   1.000
_cell.length_c   1.000
_cell.angle_alpha   90.00
_cell.angle_beta   90.00
_cell.angle_gamma   90.00
#
_symmetry.space_group_name_H-M   'P 1'
#
loop_
_entity.id
_entity.type
_entity.pdbx_description
1 polymer ?
#
loop_
_entity_poly.entity_id
_entity_poly.type
_entity_poly.pdbx_seq_one_letter_code
_entity_poly.pdbx_strand_id
1 'polypeptide(L)'
;MKIVLFLLLLFAIFVISLCVGSDGLNFSDLLAFSNDDLNGKIMREIRLPHTLAALICGAALALSGAAMQSIFKNALASPYTLGISNAGAFGASFYIIFLQEIPFLSIEISAFISAFSCICVMMFLARFLAMASLVLFGIGLGAFFGAVVMFLQFFADDTDIATTLFWTFGDISKATFSANLNIFAIFVIAAVIFSLNYWKFDALHFGDDKAQTLGVNVKFFQILVLFWATLLSTLCVCYFGIIGFIGLVAPHIIKFS
;
A
#
# COMPACT_ATOMS: atom_id res chain seq x y z
N MET A 1 -20.27 -14.36 -14.92
CA MET A 1 -21.33 -13.49 -14.35
C MET A 1 -20.86 -12.68 -13.15
N LYS A 2 -20.24 -13.28 -12.11
CA LYS A 2 -19.74 -12.56 -10.91
C LYS A 2 -18.72 -11.46 -11.24
N ILE A 3 -17.69 -11.75 -12.08
CA ILE A 3 -16.67 -10.77 -12.46
C ILE A 3 -17.26 -9.53 -13.13
N VAL A 4 -18.22 -9.74 -14.05
CA VAL A 4 -18.89 -8.63 -14.74
C VAL A 4 -19.67 -7.76 -13.75
N LEU A 5 -20.36 -8.40 -12.78
CA LEU A 5 -21.08 -7.68 -11.74
C LEU A 5 -20.13 -6.83 -10.87
N PHE A 6 -18.96 -7.37 -10.47
CA PHE A 6 -17.95 -6.64 -9.72
C PHE A 6 -17.38 -5.44 -10.52
N LEU A 7 -17.11 -5.63 -11.82
CA LEU A 7 -16.64 -4.54 -12.68
C LEU A 7 -17.68 -3.44 -12.85
N LEU A 8 -18.97 -3.80 -13.01
CA LEU A 8 -20.06 -2.83 -13.07
C LEU A 8 -20.21 -2.06 -11.74
N LEU A 9 -20.12 -2.76 -10.60
CA LEU A 9 -20.15 -2.14 -9.29
C LEU A 9 -18.98 -1.18 -9.08
N LEU A 10 -17.76 -1.59 -9.45
CA LEU A 10 -16.56 -0.78 -9.38
C LEU A 10 -16.71 0.48 -10.23
N PHE A 11 -17.22 0.34 -11.47
CA PHE A 11 -17.45 1.47 -12.35
C PHE A 11 -18.52 2.43 -11.79
N ALA A 12 -19.61 1.88 -11.25
CA ALA A 12 -20.64 2.69 -10.61
C ALA A 12 -20.10 3.47 -9.40
N ILE A 13 -19.33 2.83 -8.53
CA ILE A 13 -18.69 3.49 -7.37
C ILE A 13 -17.71 4.56 -7.84
N PHE A 14 -16.93 4.29 -8.90
CA PHE A 14 -15.98 5.25 -9.46
C PHE A 14 -16.72 6.51 -9.96
N VAL A 15 -17.81 6.35 -10.72
CA VAL A 15 -18.63 7.47 -11.21
C VAL A 15 -19.26 8.24 -10.04
N ILE A 16 -19.83 7.53 -9.06
CA ILE A 16 -20.42 8.16 -7.87
C ILE A 16 -19.37 8.97 -7.12
N SER A 17 -18.17 8.42 -6.94
CA SER A 17 -17.06 9.11 -6.25
C SER A 17 -16.64 10.40 -6.95
N LEU A 18 -16.70 10.45 -8.28
CA LEU A 18 -16.44 11.69 -9.03
C LEU A 18 -17.55 12.73 -8.84
N CYS A 19 -18.80 12.30 -8.65
CA CYS A 19 -19.94 13.18 -8.48
C CYS A 19 -20.10 13.74 -7.06
N VAL A 20 -19.58 13.02 -6.05
CA VAL A 20 -19.69 13.42 -4.64
C VAL A 20 -18.55 14.38 -4.29
N GLY A 21 -18.88 15.57 -3.83
CA GLY A 21 -17.94 16.57 -3.33
C GLY A 21 -18.43 17.20 -2.04
N SER A 22 -17.67 18.16 -1.51
CA SER A 22 -18.03 18.96 -0.32
C SER A 22 -19.38 19.67 -0.47
N ASP A 23 -19.76 19.99 -1.71
CA ASP A 23 -20.98 20.75 -2.05
C ASP A 23 -22.17 19.84 -2.43
N GLY A 24 -22.07 18.52 -2.21
CA GLY A 24 -23.12 17.53 -2.50
C GLY A 24 -22.91 16.77 -3.81
N LEU A 25 -23.96 16.09 -4.25
CA LEU A 25 -23.98 15.26 -5.46
C LEU A 25 -24.41 16.12 -6.66
N ASN A 26 -23.51 16.38 -7.60
CA ASN A 26 -23.82 17.09 -8.83
C ASN A 26 -23.36 16.29 -10.05
N PHE A 27 -24.32 15.64 -10.74
CA PHE A 27 -24.03 14.96 -12.02
C PHE A 27 -23.65 15.92 -13.15
N SER A 28 -24.05 17.20 -13.05
CA SER A 28 -23.64 18.24 -13.99
C SER A 28 -22.13 18.49 -13.99
N ASP A 29 -21.45 18.24 -12.89
CA ASP A 29 -20.01 18.42 -12.77
C ASP A 29 -19.22 17.43 -13.65
N LEU A 30 -19.79 16.25 -13.96
CA LEU A 30 -19.22 15.32 -14.95
C LEU A 30 -19.22 15.92 -16.37
N LEU A 31 -20.23 16.71 -16.71
CA LEU A 31 -20.32 17.37 -18.00
C LEU A 31 -19.40 18.62 -18.06
N ALA A 32 -19.05 19.18 -16.92
CA ALA A 32 -18.12 20.30 -16.79
C ALA A 32 -16.64 19.91 -16.91
N PHE A 33 -16.33 18.62 -17.10
CA PHE A 33 -14.94 18.12 -17.15
C PHE A 33 -14.08 18.83 -18.21
N SER A 34 -14.67 19.26 -19.33
CA SER A 34 -13.99 19.98 -20.42
C SER A 34 -14.00 21.50 -20.26
N ASN A 35 -14.70 22.03 -19.27
CA ASN A 35 -14.82 23.47 -19.10
C ASN A 35 -13.62 24.03 -18.33
N ASP A 36 -13.20 25.25 -18.64
CA ASP A 36 -12.15 25.97 -17.92
C ASP A 36 -12.66 26.76 -16.72
N ASP A 37 -13.91 26.52 -16.31
CA ASP A 37 -14.49 27.06 -15.10
C ASP A 37 -13.93 26.40 -13.82
N LEU A 38 -14.32 26.94 -12.66
CA LEU A 38 -13.87 26.45 -11.35
C LEU A 38 -14.23 24.97 -11.16
N ASN A 39 -15.43 24.56 -11.59
CA ASN A 39 -15.91 23.19 -11.43
C ASN A 39 -15.09 22.20 -12.26
N GLY A 40 -14.74 22.56 -13.50
CA GLY A 40 -13.89 21.75 -14.35
C GLY A 40 -12.46 21.57 -13.80
N LYS A 41 -11.90 22.63 -13.20
CA LYS A 41 -10.59 22.55 -12.52
C LYS A 41 -10.65 21.65 -11.27
N ILE A 42 -11.67 21.80 -10.42
CA ILE A 42 -11.86 20.93 -9.23
C ILE A 42 -12.00 19.47 -9.66
N MET A 43 -12.74 19.21 -10.74
CA MET A 43 -12.91 17.85 -11.25
C MET A 43 -11.60 17.24 -11.72
N ARG A 44 -10.80 17.97 -12.51
CA ARG A 44 -9.54 17.47 -13.08
C ARG A 44 -8.40 17.41 -12.09
N GLU A 45 -8.25 18.43 -11.22
CA GLU A 45 -7.07 18.58 -10.38
C GLU A 45 -7.23 18.00 -8.97
N ILE A 46 -8.48 17.84 -8.51
CA ILE A 46 -8.78 17.35 -7.18
C ILE A 46 -9.52 16.00 -7.24
N ARG A 47 -10.76 15.98 -7.77
CA ARG A 47 -11.61 14.79 -7.66
C ARG A 47 -11.06 13.59 -8.44
N LEU A 48 -10.62 13.82 -9.68
CA LEU A 48 -10.09 12.73 -10.51
C LEU A 48 -8.82 12.09 -9.92
N PRO A 49 -7.79 12.85 -9.51
CA PRO A 49 -6.62 12.28 -8.84
C PRO A 49 -6.97 11.50 -7.57
N HIS A 50 -7.88 12.01 -6.72
CA HIS A 50 -8.28 11.34 -5.49
C HIS A 50 -9.02 10.02 -5.76
N THR A 51 -9.96 10.03 -6.71
CA THR A 51 -10.71 8.82 -7.08
C THR A 51 -9.80 7.77 -7.73
N LEU A 52 -8.87 8.20 -8.60
CA LEU A 52 -7.86 7.32 -9.17
C LEU A 52 -6.92 6.76 -8.10
N ALA A 53 -6.50 7.58 -7.13
CA ALA A 53 -5.67 7.13 -6.01
C ALA A 53 -6.36 6.05 -5.20
N ALA A 54 -7.64 6.22 -4.87
CA ALA A 54 -8.43 5.23 -4.14
C ALA A 54 -8.48 3.89 -4.90
N LEU A 55 -8.70 3.94 -6.22
CA LEU A 55 -8.75 2.76 -7.07
C LEU A 55 -7.38 2.06 -7.16
N ILE A 56 -6.33 2.81 -7.51
CA ILE A 56 -4.99 2.27 -7.76
C ILE A 56 -4.37 1.77 -6.44
N CYS A 57 -4.46 2.55 -5.37
CA CYS A 57 -3.94 2.18 -4.06
C CYS A 57 -4.71 0.98 -3.48
N GLY A 58 -6.03 0.97 -3.59
CA GLY A 58 -6.85 -0.17 -3.19
C GLY A 58 -6.47 -1.46 -3.93
N ALA A 59 -6.30 -1.39 -5.25
CA ALA A 59 -5.87 -2.52 -6.07
C ALA A 59 -4.44 -2.98 -5.72
N ALA A 60 -3.51 -2.04 -5.51
CA ALA A 60 -2.12 -2.32 -5.13
C ALA A 60 -2.03 -3.03 -3.78
N LEU A 61 -2.74 -2.51 -2.76
CA LEU A 61 -2.78 -3.11 -1.43
C LEU A 61 -3.49 -4.48 -1.43
N ALA A 62 -4.58 -4.63 -2.19
CA ALA A 62 -5.29 -5.91 -2.32
C ALA A 62 -4.41 -6.98 -2.98
N LEU A 63 -3.72 -6.64 -4.08
CA LEU A 63 -2.78 -7.53 -4.76
C LEU A 63 -1.61 -7.93 -3.85
N SER A 64 -1.04 -6.94 -3.16
CA SER A 64 0.04 -7.15 -2.18
C SER A 64 -0.40 -8.09 -1.06
N GLY A 65 -1.57 -7.85 -0.48
CA GLY A 65 -2.13 -8.70 0.56
C GLY A 65 -2.39 -10.14 0.09
N ALA A 66 -3.02 -10.31 -1.08
CA ALA A 66 -3.28 -11.63 -1.65
C ALA A 66 -2.00 -12.44 -1.88
N ALA A 67 -0.99 -11.80 -2.46
CA ALA A 67 0.31 -12.40 -2.70
C ALA A 67 1.00 -12.81 -1.39
N MET A 68 0.96 -11.95 -0.38
CA MET A 68 1.51 -12.25 0.94
C MET A 68 0.79 -13.38 1.64
N GLN A 69 -0.54 -13.36 1.69
CA GLN A 69 -1.33 -14.45 2.29
C GLN A 69 -0.98 -15.80 1.67
N SER A 70 -0.71 -15.82 0.37
CA SER A 70 -0.33 -17.03 -0.36
C SER A 70 1.03 -17.58 0.07
N ILE A 71 2.08 -16.73 0.12
CA ILE A 71 3.44 -17.19 0.45
C ILE A 71 3.62 -17.48 1.94
N PHE A 72 2.93 -16.76 2.80
CA PHE A 72 2.95 -16.97 4.24
C PHE A 72 2.00 -18.10 4.68
N LYS A 73 1.09 -18.55 3.80
CA LYS A 73 0.01 -19.50 4.12
C LYS A 73 -0.77 -19.07 5.36
N ASN A 74 -0.95 -17.78 5.51
CA ASN A 74 -1.57 -17.16 6.66
C ASN A 74 -2.49 -16.01 6.20
N ALA A 75 -3.77 -16.13 6.49
CA ALA A 75 -4.77 -15.13 6.13
C ALA A 75 -4.56 -13.77 6.81
N LEU A 76 -3.78 -13.72 7.89
CA LEU A 76 -3.46 -12.48 8.61
C LEU A 76 -2.19 -11.79 8.08
N ALA A 77 -1.50 -12.38 7.11
CA ALA A 77 -0.31 -11.77 6.53
C ALA A 77 -0.69 -10.62 5.59
N SER A 78 -0.09 -9.47 5.81
CA SER A 78 -0.22 -8.28 4.98
C SER A 78 1.02 -7.39 5.16
N PRO A 79 1.30 -6.44 4.27
CA PRO A 79 2.39 -5.50 4.47
C PRO A 79 2.28 -4.71 5.77
N TYR A 80 1.05 -4.41 6.19
CA TYR A 80 0.79 -3.73 7.46
C TYR A 80 1.25 -4.57 8.65
N THR A 81 0.91 -5.87 8.68
CA THR A 81 1.30 -6.77 9.77
C THR A 81 2.79 -7.09 9.81
N LEU A 82 3.52 -6.84 8.71
CA LEU A 82 4.99 -6.96 8.67
C LEU A 82 5.74 -5.71 9.14
N GLY A 83 5.04 -4.71 9.70
CA GLY A 83 5.65 -3.52 10.29
C GLY A 83 6.14 -2.48 9.29
N ILE A 84 5.94 -2.68 7.98
CA ILE A 84 6.42 -1.80 6.91
C ILE A 84 5.77 -0.41 6.99
N SER A 85 4.46 -0.37 7.28
CA SER A 85 3.74 0.89 7.44
C SER A 85 4.25 1.71 8.64
N ASN A 86 4.55 1.04 9.75
CA ASN A 86 5.10 1.68 10.94
C ASN A 86 6.55 2.15 10.71
N ALA A 87 7.35 1.42 9.92
CA ALA A 87 8.65 1.88 9.49
C ALA A 87 8.56 3.14 8.61
N GLY A 88 7.58 3.21 7.71
CA GLY A 88 7.29 4.41 6.93
C GLY A 88 6.89 5.59 7.83
N ALA A 89 6.03 5.34 8.83
CA ALA A 89 5.65 6.36 9.82
C ALA A 89 6.85 6.86 10.62
N PHE A 90 7.77 5.98 10.98
CA PHE A 90 9.02 6.38 11.62
C PHE A 90 9.83 7.32 10.73
N GLY A 91 10.02 6.98 9.45
CA GLY A 91 10.77 7.82 8.51
C GLY A 91 10.11 9.19 8.30
N ALA A 92 8.78 9.23 8.16
CA ALA A 92 8.01 10.47 8.06
C ALA A 92 8.14 11.34 9.32
N SER A 93 7.96 10.74 10.50
CA SER A 93 8.08 11.43 11.79
C SER A 93 9.49 11.97 12.01
N PHE A 94 10.51 11.19 11.67
CA PHE A 94 11.89 11.58 11.79
C PHE A 94 12.21 12.78 10.89
N TYR A 95 11.66 12.81 9.67
CA TYR A 95 11.79 13.97 8.80
C TYR A 95 11.09 15.21 9.38
N ILE A 96 9.82 15.05 9.80
CA ILE A 96 9.01 16.17 10.33
C ILE A 96 9.68 16.81 11.55
N ILE A 97 10.32 16.02 12.42
CA ILE A 97 10.87 16.53 13.68
C ILE A 97 12.30 17.05 13.53
N PHE A 98 13.13 16.44 12.66
CA PHE A 98 14.58 16.73 12.65
C PHE A 98 15.15 17.15 11.30
N LEU A 99 14.46 16.90 10.18
CA LEU A 99 15.07 16.99 8.85
C LEU A 99 14.36 18.00 7.92
N GLN A 100 13.41 18.79 8.42
CA GLN A 100 12.63 19.74 7.59
C GLN A 100 13.52 20.78 6.87
N GLU A 101 14.66 21.12 7.42
CA GLU A 101 15.59 22.11 6.84
C GLU A 101 16.49 21.55 5.74
N ILE A 102 16.47 20.22 5.52
CA ILE A 102 17.34 19.60 4.52
C ILE A 102 16.74 19.78 3.13
N PRO A 103 17.36 20.58 2.25
CA PRO A 103 16.88 20.71 0.88
C PRO A 103 16.99 19.35 0.15
N PHE A 104 16.07 19.06 -0.74
CA PHE A 104 15.96 17.83 -1.52
C PHE A 104 15.44 16.59 -0.77
N LEU A 105 15.23 16.65 0.54
CA LEU A 105 14.57 15.60 1.29
C LEU A 105 13.09 15.96 1.48
N SER A 106 12.19 14.98 1.36
CA SER A 106 10.77 15.17 1.62
C SER A 106 10.26 14.10 2.58
N ILE A 107 9.04 14.30 3.10
CA ILE A 107 8.37 13.32 3.95
C ILE A 107 8.27 11.96 3.23
N GLU A 108 7.88 11.99 1.95
CA GLU A 108 7.71 10.79 1.12
C GLU A 108 9.04 10.04 0.93
N ILE A 109 10.13 10.76 0.67
CA ILE A 109 11.45 10.17 0.49
C ILE A 109 11.93 9.52 1.80
N SER A 110 11.78 10.22 2.93
CA SER A 110 12.18 9.70 4.23
C SER A 110 11.36 8.50 4.66
N ALA A 111 10.04 8.55 4.45
CA ALA A 111 9.14 7.41 4.67
C ALA A 111 9.53 6.22 3.77
N PHE A 112 9.86 6.47 2.49
CA PHE A 112 10.29 5.43 1.56
C PHE A 112 11.60 4.77 2.00
N ILE A 113 12.61 5.56 2.35
CA ILE A 113 13.93 5.03 2.78
C ILE A 113 13.75 4.14 4.01
N SER A 114 12.98 4.59 5.00
CA SER A 114 12.76 3.82 6.23
C SER A 114 11.97 2.54 5.97
N ALA A 115 10.85 2.61 5.23
CA ALA A 115 10.06 1.43 4.87
C ALA A 115 10.86 0.46 3.99
N PHE A 116 11.65 0.96 3.04
CA PHE A 116 12.50 0.13 2.19
C PHE A 116 13.64 -0.55 2.98
N SER A 117 14.21 0.14 3.95
CA SER A 117 15.18 -0.47 4.86
C SER A 117 14.55 -1.63 5.65
N CYS A 118 13.31 -1.46 6.12
CA CYS A 118 12.54 -2.53 6.75
C CYS A 118 12.34 -3.73 5.80
N ILE A 119 12.02 -3.48 4.53
CA ILE A 119 11.91 -4.54 3.50
C ILE A 119 13.24 -5.30 3.37
N CYS A 120 14.36 -4.58 3.28
CA CYS A 120 15.67 -5.20 3.15
C CYS A 120 16.00 -6.11 4.36
N VAL A 121 15.68 -5.67 5.58
CA VAL A 121 15.82 -6.48 6.80
C VAL A 121 14.93 -7.73 6.73
N MET A 122 13.67 -7.59 6.35
CA MET A 122 12.73 -8.70 6.21
C MET A 122 13.20 -9.71 5.15
N MET A 123 13.67 -9.23 4.00
CA MET A 123 14.21 -10.10 2.94
C MET A 123 15.50 -10.83 3.37
N PHE A 124 16.35 -10.15 4.12
CA PHE A 124 17.55 -10.78 4.69
C PHE A 124 17.16 -11.89 5.66
N LEU A 125 16.24 -11.63 6.57
CA LEU A 125 15.76 -12.62 7.54
C LEU A 125 14.99 -13.77 6.89
N ALA A 126 14.27 -13.52 5.78
CA ALA A 126 13.58 -14.56 5.03
C ALA A 126 14.49 -15.67 4.49
N ARG A 127 15.81 -15.42 4.40
CA ARG A 127 16.79 -16.44 4.02
C ARG A 127 17.02 -17.47 5.12
N PHE A 128 16.83 -17.08 6.37
CA PHE A 128 17.17 -17.89 7.55
C PHE A 128 15.94 -18.36 8.31
N LEU A 129 14.87 -17.59 8.32
CA LEU A 129 13.65 -17.85 9.09
C LEU A 129 12.58 -18.52 8.24
N ALA A 130 11.71 -19.27 8.91
CA ALA A 130 10.46 -19.73 8.31
C ALA A 130 9.48 -18.57 8.15
N MET A 131 8.58 -18.65 7.16
CA MET A 131 7.60 -17.60 6.89
C MET A 131 6.74 -17.24 8.11
N ALA A 132 6.32 -18.23 8.90
CA ALA A 132 5.56 -17.98 10.13
C ALA A 132 6.33 -17.11 11.15
N SER A 133 7.63 -17.36 11.31
CA SER A 133 8.51 -16.58 12.20
C SER A 133 8.71 -15.15 11.71
N LEU A 134 8.71 -14.94 10.38
CA LEU A 134 8.79 -13.60 9.79
C LEU A 134 7.55 -12.73 10.10
N VAL A 135 6.36 -13.32 10.13
CA VAL A 135 5.15 -12.59 10.53
C VAL A 135 5.27 -12.11 11.98
N LEU A 136 5.69 -13.01 12.88
CA LEU A 136 5.87 -12.66 14.28
C LEU A 136 6.95 -11.58 14.46
N PHE A 137 8.07 -11.70 13.75
CA PHE A 137 9.13 -10.70 13.74
C PHE A 137 8.62 -9.36 13.21
N GLY A 138 7.82 -9.37 12.14
CA GLY A 138 7.21 -8.17 11.55
C GLY A 138 6.29 -7.44 12.52
N ILE A 139 5.47 -8.17 13.28
CA ILE A 139 4.62 -7.60 14.34
C ILE A 139 5.48 -6.93 15.42
N GLY A 140 6.53 -7.61 15.87
CA GLY A 140 7.48 -7.03 16.84
C GLY A 140 8.19 -5.78 16.30
N LEU A 141 8.60 -5.81 15.03
CA LEU A 141 9.23 -4.67 14.37
C LEU A 141 8.27 -3.49 14.24
N GLY A 142 7.00 -3.76 13.91
CA GLY A 142 5.95 -2.74 13.88
C GLY A 142 5.72 -2.08 15.25
N ALA A 143 5.69 -2.88 16.31
CA ALA A 143 5.60 -2.37 17.68
C ALA A 143 6.83 -1.53 18.07
N PHE A 144 8.04 -1.98 17.66
CA PHE A 144 9.28 -1.25 17.88
C PHE A 144 9.24 0.13 17.19
N PHE A 145 8.92 0.19 15.89
CA PHE A 145 8.82 1.47 15.19
C PHE A 145 7.74 2.38 15.79
N GLY A 146 6.58 1.82 16.20
CA GLY A 146 5.55 2.58 16.89
C GLY A 146 6.04 3.21 18.19
N ALA A 147 6.78 2.45 19.00
CA ALA A 147 7.38 2.97 20.24
C ALA A 147 8.43 4.05 19.95
N VAL A 148 9.25 3.87 18.91
CA VAL A 148 10.23 4.89 18.50
C VAL A 148 9.54 6.16 18.02
N VAL A 149 8.46 6.09 17.25
CA VAL A 149 7.68 7.27 16.85
C VAL A 149 7.16 8.03 18.08
N MET A 150 6.59 7.32 19.07
CA MET A 150 6.16 7.95 20.33
C MET A 150 7.34 8.61 21.07
N PHE A 151 8.52 7.99 21.07
CA PHE A 151 9.71 8.55 21.67
C PHE A 151 10.19 9.82 20.94
N LEU A 152 10.14 9.84 19.60
CA LEU A 152 10.49 11.03 18.81
C LEU A 152 9.56 12.21 19.11
N GLN A 153 8.28 11.96 19.33
CA GLN A 153 7.31 13.00 19.66
C GLN A 153 7.63 13.74 20.98
N PHE A 154 8.44 13.13 21.85
CA PHE A 154 8.91 13.82 23.06
C PHE A 154 9.83 15.03 22.76
N PHE A 155 10.49 15.02 21.60
CA PHE A 155 11.39 16.11 21.18
C PHE A 155 10.71 17.08 20.21
N ALA A 156 9.45 16.87 19.88
CA ALA A 156 8.72 17.61 18.87
C ALA A 156 7.88 18.73 19.49
N ASP A 157 7.68 19.79 18.75
CA ASP A 157 6.72 20.84 19.06
C ASP A 157 5.28 20.38 18.79
N ASP A 158 4.29 21.06 19.34
CA ASP A 158 2.86 20.70 19.19
C ASP A 158 2.42 20.62 17.71
N THR A 159 2.97 21.47 16.85
CA THR A 159 2.71 21.48 15.40
C THR A 159 3.25 20.24 14.71
N ASP A 160 4.44 19.79 15.09
CA ASP A 160 5.09 18.61 14.53
C ASP A 160 4.41 17.32 15.00
N ILE A 161 3.99 17.29 16.26
CA ILE A 161 3.16 16.19 16.80
C ILE A 161 1.86 16.08 15.99
N ALA A 162 1.14 17.20 15.79
CA ALA A 162 -0.09 17.20 15.01
C ALA A 162 0.15 16.74 13.56
N THR A 163 1.20 17.25 12.91
CA THR A 163 1.56 16.87 11.53
C THR A 163 1.90 15.39 11.43
N THR A 164 2.66 14.84 12.38
CA THR A 164 2.98 13.42 12.46
C THR A 164 1.72 12.56 12.62
N LEU A 165 0.81 12.95 13.51
CA LEU A 165 -0.46 12.24 13.72
C LEU A 165 -1.32 12.26 12.46
N PHE A 166 -1.51 13.41 11.82
CA PHE A 166 -2.27 13.52 10.55
C PHE A 166 -1.64 12.69 9.43
N TRP A 167 -0.30 12.60 9.38
CA TRP A 167 0.36 11.75 8.40
C TRP A 167 0.06 10.27 8.63
N THR A 168 0.04 9.82 9.91
CA THR A 168 -0.21 8.42 10.26
C THR A 168 -1.66 7.98 10.01
N PHE A 169 -2.63 8.89 9.99
CA PHE A 169 -4.04 8.53 9.73
C PHE A 169 -4.33 8.12 8.28
N GLY A 170 -3.41 8.37 7.37
CA GLY A 170 -3.60 8.10 5.96
C GLY A 170 -4.61 9.04 5.29
N ASP A 171 -4.17 9.71 4.24
CA ASP A 171 -4.96 10.74 3.57
C ASP A 171 -4.79 10.68 2.05
N ILE A 172 -5.81 10.21 1.36
CA ILE A 172 -5.86 10.14 -0.11
C ILE A 172 -6.05 11.53 -0.74
N SER A 173 -6.46 12.55 0.03
CA SER A 173 -6.63 13.91 -0.49
C SER A 173 -5.32 14.56 -0.96
N LYS A 174 -4.16 14.00 -0.58
CA LYS A 174 -2.83 14.39 -1.06
C LYS A 174 -2.49 13.85 -2.46
N ALA A 175 -3.42 13.13 -3.10
CA ALA A 175 -3.15 12.46 -4.37
C ALA A 175 -2.84 13.45 -5.48
N THR A 176 -1.77 13.17 -6.21
CA THR A 176 -1.37 13.83 -7.44
C THR A 176 -1.33 12.84 -8.59
N PHE A 177 -1.42 13.33 -9.83
CA PHE A 177 -1.27 12.46 -11.00
C PHE A 177 0.08 11.75 -11.03
N SER A 178 1.17 12.40 -10.59
CA SER A 178 2.50 11.81 -10.55
C SER A 178 2.58 10.66 -9.52
N ALA A 179 2.02 10.85 -8.32
CA ALA A 179 1.94 9.80 -7.32
C ALA A 179 1.15 8.58 -7.83
N ASN A 180 -0.01 8.84 -8.42
CA ASN A 180 -0.85 7.80 -9.01
C ASN A 180 -0.13 7.04 -10.13
N LEU A 181 0.59 7.74 -11.01
CA LEU A 181 1.35 7.13 -12.09
C LEU A 181 2.48 6.24 -11.56
N ASN A 182 3.21 6.69 -10.53
CA ASN A 182 4.28 5.92 -9.92
C ASN A 182 3.76 4.62 -9.28
N ILE A 183 2.66 4.71 -8.51
CA ILE A 183 2.05 3.53 -7.89
C ILE A 183 1.51 2.59 -8.97
N PHE A 184 0.82 3.14 -9.99
CA PHE A 184 0.25 2.36 -11.08
C PHE A 184 1.32 1.63 -11.89
N ALA A 185 2.45 2.28 -12.21
CA ALA A 185 3.55 1.65 -12.94
C ALA A 185 4.10 0.42 -12.18
N ILE A 186 4.36 0.56 -10.88
CA ILE A 186 4.85 -0.55 -10.06
C ILE A 186 3.76 -1.61 -9.87
N PHE A 187 2.47 -1.20 -9.76
CA PHE A 187 1.35 -2.13 -9.70
C PHE A 187 1.27 -3.01 -10.96
N VAL A 188 1.38 -2.41 -12.15
CA VAL A 188 1.33 -3.16 -13.41
C VAL A 188 2.52 -4.13 -13.49
N ILE A 189 3.73 -3.71 -13.14
CA ILE A 189 4.91 -4.58 -13.14
C ILE A 189 4.69 -5.76 -12.17
N ALA A 190 4.26 -5.51 -10.95
CA ALA A 190 4.01 -6.56 -9.97
C ALA A 190 2.88 -7.50 -10.41
N ALA A 191 1.79 -6.96 -10.96
CA ALA A 191 0.67 -7.74 -11.49
C ALA A 191 1.11 -8.66 -12.62
N VAL A 192 1.93 -8.17 -13.55
CA VAL A 192 2.52 -8.98 -14.63
C VAL A 192 3.41 -10.09 -14.06
N ILE A 193 4.31 -9.75 -13.14
CA ILE A 193 5.21 -10.74 -12.51
C ILE A 193 4.40 -11.82 -11.80
N PHE A 194 3.37 -11.45 -11.03
CA PHE A 194 2.53 -12.42 -10.32
C PHE A 194 1.68 -13.26 -11.29
N SER A 195 1.14 -12.64 -12.34
CA SER A 195 0.38 -13.35 -13.37
C SER A 195 1.23 -14.36 -14.15
N LEU A 196 2.46 -14.00 -14.53
CA LEU A 196 3.36 -14.92 -15.21
C LEU A 196 3.82 -16.09 -14.31
N ASN A 197 3.72 -15.92 -13.02
CA ASN A 197 4.10 -16.93 -12.02
C ASN A 197 2.91 -17.54 -11.27
N TYR A 198 1.67 -17.40 -11.79
CA TYR A 198 0.45 -17.86 -11.10
C TYR A 198 0.52 -19.34 -10.69
N TRP A 199 1.04 -20.20 -11.57
CA TRP A 199 1.19 -21.64 -11.32
C TRP A 199 2.10 -21.96 -10.11
N LYS A 200 3.05 -21.08 -9.77
CA LYS A 200 3.90 -21.25 -8.58
C LYS A 200 3.14 -20.98 -7.29
N PHE A 201 2.19 -20.03 -7.33
CA PHE A 201 1.28 -19.82 -6.20
C PHE A 201 0.42 -21.06 -5.97
N ASP A 202 -0.13 -21.65 -7.05
CA ASP A 202 -0.91 -22.88 -6.96
C ASP A 202 -0.07 -24.04 -6.42
N ALA A 203 1.16 -24.20 -6.90
CA ALA A 203 2.09 -25.20 -6.39
C ALA A 203 2.37 -25.07 -4.89
N LEU A 204 2.53 -23.84 -4.38
CA LEU A 204 2.73 -23.56 -2.96
C LEU A 204 1.53 -23.94 -2.08
N HIS A 205 0.32 -23.89 -2.61
CA HIS A 205 -0.88 -24.35 -1.88
C HIS A 205 -0.82 -25.82 -1.49
N PHE A 206 -0.13 -26.66 -2.28
CA PHE A 206 0.04 -28.09 -1.98
C PHE A 206 1.20 -28.38 -0.98
N GLY A 207 1.92 -27.37 -0.54
CA GLY A 207 3.05 -27.47 0.38
C GLY A 207 4.39 -27.19 -0.27
N ASP A 208 5.36 -26.75 0.53
CA ASP A 208 6.69 -26.35 0.05
C ASP A 208 7.46 -27.53 -0.57
N ASP A 209 7.38 -28.72 0.03
CA ASP A 209 8.04 -29.92 -0.47
C ASP A 209 7.49 -30.34 -1.85
N LYS A 210 6.15 -30.31 -2.01
CA LYS A 210 5.52 -30.61 -3.29
C LYS A 210 5.83 -29.53 -4.35
N ALA A 211 5.87 -28.26 -3.98
CA ALA A 211 6.26 -27.20 -4.90
C ALA A 211 7.71 -27.39 -5.38
N GLN A 212 8.64 -27.82 -4.50
CA GLN A 212 10.02 -28.14 -4.88
C GLN A 212 10.09 -29.32 -5.85
N THR A 213 9.32 -30.39 -5.63
CA THR A 213 9.27 -31.52 -6.58
C THR A 213 8.72 -31.13 -7.95
N LEU A 214 7.89 -30.10 -8.03
CA LEU A 214 7.41 -29.50 -9.28
C LEU A 214 8.41 -28.52 -9.91
N GLY A 215 9.62 -28.39 -9.36
CA GLY A 215 10.69 -27.56 -9.90
C GLY A 215 10.63 -26.07 -9.45
N VAL A 216 9.80 -25.72 -8.47
CA VAL A 216 9.74 -24.36 -7.94
C VAL A 216 10.88 -24.14 -6.94
N ASN A 217 11.72 -23.15 -7.19
CA ASN A 217 12.63 -22.65 -6.14
C ASN A 217 11.81 -21.81 -5.16
N VAL A 218 11.27 -22.50 -4.13
CA VAL A 218 10.31 -21.92 -3.17
C VAL A 218 10.89 -20.70 -2.48
N LYS A 219 12.12 -20.78 -1.98
CA LYS A 219 12.75 -19.68 -1.25
C LYS A 219 12.96 -18.43 -2.11
N PHE A 220 13.45 -18.60 -3.32
CA PHE A 220 13.61 -17.50 -4.26
C PHE A 220 12.26 -16.87 -4.62
N PHE A 221 11.24 -17.69 -4.88
CA PHE A 221 9.91 -17.21 -5.23
C PHE A 221 9.24 -16.45 -4.08
N GLN A 222 9.35 -16.97 -2.84
CA GLN A 222 8.85 -16.27 -1.65
C GLN A 222 9.51 -14.91 -1.46
N ILE A 223 10.82 -14.79 -1.64
CA ILE A 223 11.56 -13.52 -1.54
C ILE A 223 11.13 -12.56 -2.66
N LEU A 224 10.96 -13.05 -3.89
CA LEU A 224 10.50 -12.24 -5.01
C LEU A 224 9.10 -11.66 -4.77
N VAL A 225 8.17 -12.50 -4.31
CA VAL A 225 6.81 -12.07 -3.99
C VAL A 225 6.81 -11.09 -2.81
N LEU A 226 7.60 -11.38 -1.76
CA LEU A 226 7.76 -10.48 -0.61
C LEU A 226 8.24 -9.10 -1.07
N PHE A 227 9.26 -9.03 -1.93
CA PHE A 227 9.80 -7.77 -2.44
C PHE A 227 8.74 -6.94 -3.17
N TRP A 228 8.06 -7.52 -4.17
CA TRP A 228 7.09 -6.77 -4.97
C TRP A 228 5.86 -6.37 -4.18
N ALA A 229 5.34 -7.26 -3.32
CA ALA A 229 4.19 -6.98 -2.48
C ALA A 229 4.49 -5.86 -1.45
N THR A 230 5.67 -5.89 -0.84
CA THR A 230 6.06 -4.86 0.13
C THR A 230 6.39 -3.54 -0.54
N LEU A 231 7.02 -3.55 -1.72
CA LEU A 231 7.31 -2.34 -2.50
C LEU A 231 6.02 -1.61 -2.90
N LEU A 232 4.98 -2.34 -3.36
CA LEU A 232 3.67 -1.79 -3.65
C LEU A 232 3.06 -1.06 -2.44
N SER A 233 3.06 -1.74 -1.29
CA SER A 233 2.53 -1.14 -0.07
C SER A 233 3.35 0.05 0.40
N THR A 234 4.67 -0.02 0.30
CA THR A 234 5.58 1.08 0.66
C THR A 234 5.25 2.34 -0.13
N LEU A 235 5.05 2.24 -1.44
CA LEU A 235 4.67 3.39 -2.26
C LEU A 235 3.33 3.99 -1.83
N CYS A 236 2.31 3.14 -1.58
CA CYS A 236 1.02 3.63 -1.08
C CYS A 236 1.19 4.39 0.25
N VAL A 237 1.97 3.82 1.18
CA VAL A 237 2.22 4.43 2.51
C VAL A 237 3.00 5.74 2.39
N CYS A 238 4.01 5.81 1.53
CA CYS A 238 4.84 7.01 1.38
C CYS A 238 4.05 8.21 0.86
N TYR A 239 3.15 7.99 -0.09
CA TYR A 239 2.35 9.06 -0.67
C TYR A 239 1.11 9.43 0.17
N PHE A 240 0.46 8.44 0.76
CA PHE A 240 -0.86 8.60 1.37
C PHE A 240 -0.90 8.35 2.88
N GLY A 241 0.23 8.03 3.51
CA GLY A 241 0.25 7.61 4.90
C GLY A 241 -0.24 6.18 5.11
N ILE A 242 -0.53 5.81 6.35
CA ILE A 242 -0.89 4.43 6.69
C ILE A 242 -2.33 4.13 6.25
N ILE A 243 -2.48 3.21 5.31
CA ILE A 243 -3.77 2.64 4.92
C ILE A 243 -3.80 1.19 5.40
N GLY A 244 -4.48 0.96 6.52
CA GLY A 244 -4.59 -0.37 7.12
C GLY A 244 -5.70 -1.23 6.52
N PHE A 245 -5.67 -2.51 6.83
CA PHE A 245 -6.71 -3.53 6.59
C PHE A 245 -7.07 -3.87 5.13
N ILE A 246 -6.92 -3.01 4.15
CA ILE A 246 -7.33 -3.28 2.76
C ILE A 246 -6.65 -4.54 2.23
N GLY A 247 -5.33 -4.65 2.40
CA GLY A 247 -4.57 -5.84 1.98
C GLY A 247 -4.91 -7.12 2.74
N LEU A 248 -5.55 -7.01 3.90
CA LEU A 248 -5.99 -8.15 4.68
C LEU A 248 -7.42 -8.57 4.30
N VAL A 249 -8.32 -7.62 4.15
CA VAL A 249 -9.75 -7.86 3.98
C VAL A 249 -10.12 -8.16 2.53
N ALA A 250 -9.53 -7.44 1.56
CA ALA A 250 -9.88 -7.59 0.15
C ALA A 250 -9.69 -9.03 -0.38
N PRO A 251 -8.57 -9.74 -0.14
CA PRO A 251 -8.41 -11.13 -0.54
C PRO A 251 -9.42 -12.08 0.13
N HIS A 252 -9.84 -11.74 1.37
CA HIS A 252 -10.81 -12.54 2.10
C HIS A 252 -12.20 -12.45 1.47
N ILE A 253 -12.65 -11.24 1.11
CA ILE A 253 -13.94 -11.03 0.44
C ILE A 253 -14.01 -11.83 -0.86
N ILE A 254 -12.92 -11.82 -1.65
CA ILE A 254 -12.90 -12.55 -2.94
C ILE A 254 -12.96 -14.05 -2.75
N LYS A 255 -12.38 -14.61 -1.68
CA LYS A 255 -12.45 -16.05 -1.40
C LYS A 255 -13.86 -16.54 -1.07
N PHE A 256 -14.72 -15.69 -0.54
CA PHE A 256 -16.11 -16.03 -0.17
C PHE A 256 -17.14 -15.68 -1.24
N SER A 257 -16.75 -14.98 -2.30
CA SER A 257 -17.63 -14.60 -3.43
C SER A 257 -17.51 -15.57 -4.60
#